data_e21e7d819269101e4e7d204114237b0d
#
_entry.id   e21e7d819269101e4e7d204114237b0d
#
_cell.length_a   1.000
_cell.length_b   1.000
_cell.length_c   1.000
_cell.angle_alpha   90.00
_cell.angle_beta   90.00
_cell.angle_gamma   90.00
#
_symmetry.space_group_name_H-M   'P 1'
#
loop_
_entity.id
_entity.type
_entity.pdbx_description
1 polymer ?
#
loop_
_entity_poly.entity_id
_entity_poly.type
_entity_poly.pdbx_seq_one_letter_code
_entity_poly.pdbx_strand_id
1 'polypeptide(L)'
;MQRIKQYIIAAAIFGLSATASVSAQVRFDNVRHEFGTLLWHAPGKATFKIFNDSKEPLTIKDVHPDCGCTLVDWTKNPIQPGEYGFISATFDAELLGHFEKQVAVYTNLKEKPFYLTLSGSVAQTLNSGKTDLPYRVGDLYLETDNVEFDDVYRGDNPVKEVRVYNSGRQSITPQLMHLPKYLKVLSEPEVIRPGRSGRLYLTLNSELLRNYGLTQTSVYVSRFAGDRVSRDNELNISATLLPEQEYTDEQLSTAPSAVIDSTTIHFNFNGSTKRQKREVKLTNAGLSPLVVTALQVYNPGLSVSIRKRTLKPGQTDKLKISTSPTNQGFKGRRRVLLITNDPANPKIIIDIIIKK
;
A
#
# COMPACT_ATOMS: atom_id res chain seq x y z
N MET A 1 76.16 -37.54 12.55
CA MET A 1 74.72 -37.88 12.70
C MET A 1 73.93 -36.61 12.65
N GLN A 2 73.51 -36.24 11.46
CA GLN A 2 72.66 -35.00 11.24
C GLN A 2 71.29 -35.50 10.88
N ARG A 3 70.31 -35.06 11.66
CA ARG A 3 68.88 -35.29 11.37
C ARG A 3 68.36 -34.11 10.53
N ILE A 4 67.94 -34.42 9.31
CA ILE A 4 67.29 -33.48 8.40
C ILE A 4 65.81 -33.40 8.83
N LYS A 5 65.35 -32.23 9.18
CA LYS A 5 63.91 -31.93 9.40
C LYS A 5 63.29 -31.51 8.06
N GLN A 6 62.37 -32.36 7.56
CA GLN A 6 61.52 -32.01 6.44
C GLN A 6 60.38 -31.08 6.92
N TYR A 7 60.29 -29.90 6.34
CA TYR A 7 59.16 -29.00 6.49
C TYR A 7 58.13 -29.32 5.38
N ILE A 8 56.96 -29.84 5.78
CA ILE A 8 55.80 -29.97 4.91
C ILE A 8 55.11 -28.62 4.85
N ILE A 9 55.12 -27.95 3.70
CA ILE A 9 54.35 -26.76 3.43
C ILE A 9 52.96 -27.23 2.98
N ALA A 10 51.96 -27.09 3.87
CA ALA A 10 50.56 -27.28 3.51
C ALA A 10 50.04 -25.99 2.83
N ALA A 11 49.87 -26.03 1.52
CA ALA A 11 49.17 -24.96 0.79
C ALA A 11 47.68 -25.08 1.04
N ALA A 12 47.12 -24.20 1.86
CA ALA A 12 45.69 -24.05 2.03
C ALA A 12 45.12 -23.35 0.80
N ILE A 13 44.46 -24.11 -0.06
CA ILE A 13 43.64 -23.56 -1.16
C ILE A 13 42.35 -23.05 -0.55
N PHE A 14 42.28 -21.72 -0.34
CA PHE A 14 41.05 -21.03 -0.02
C PHE A 14 40.18 -20.99 -1.30
N GLY A 15 39.26 -21.92 -1.41
CA GLY A 15 38.23 -21.89 -2.45
C GLY A 15 37.26 -20.70 -2.16
N LEU A 16 37.39 -19.63 -2.92
CA LEU A 16 36.39 -18.55 -2.97
C LEU A 16 35.13 -19.12 -3.60
N SER A 17 34.19 -19.58 -2.76
CA SER A 17 32.83 -19.89 -3.23
C SER A 17 32.15 -18.53 -3.53
N ALA A 18 32.22 -18.11 -4.79
CA ALA A 18 31.36 -17.04 -5.28
C ALA A 18 29.90 -17.52 -5.19
N THR A 19 29.19 -17.13 -4.16
CA THR A 19 27.73 -17.27 -4.10
C THR A 19 27.17 -16.34 -5.15
N ALA A 20 26.92 -16.87 -6.36
CA ALA A 20 26.16 -16.17 -7.38
C ALA A 20 24.76 -15.97 -6.78
N SER A 21 24.45 -14.73 -6.42
CA SER A 21 23.09 -14.32 -6.12
C SER A 21 22.28 -14.54 -7.38
N VAL A 22 21.41 -15.56 -7.38
CA VAL A 22 20.44 -15.77 -8.45
C VAL A 22 19.41 -14.65 -8.31
N SER A 23 19.69 -13.52 -8.93
CA SER A 23 18.68 -12.49 -9.13
C SER A 23 17.56 -13.08 -9.98
N ALA A 24 16.34 -13.00 -9.53
CA ALA A 24 15.19 -13.43 -10.32
C ALA A 24 15.14 -12.57 -11.59
N GLN A 25 15.33 -13.18 -12.76
CA GLN A 25 15.37 -12.47 -14.05
C GLN A 25 14.00 -11.90 -14.46
N VAL A 26 12.92 -12.41 -13.85
CA VAL A 26 11.54 -12.04 -14.12
C VAL A 26 10.80 -11.91 -12.79
N ARG A 27 10.13 -10.79 -12.58
CA ARG A 27 9.37 -10.50 -11.37
C ARG A 27 7.95 -10.06 -11.73
N PHE A 28 7.01 -10.36 -10.88
CA PHE A 28 5.63 -9.89 -10.96
C PHE A 28 5.33 -8.93 -9.82
N ASP A 29 4.45 -7.96 -10.04
CA ASP A 29 3.89 -7.10 -8.98
C ASP A 29 3.04 -7.92 -8.01
N ASN A 30 2.26 -8.85 -8.56
CA ASN A 30 1.47 -9.82 -7.82
C ASN A 30 1.31 -11.09 -8.66
N VAL A 31 1.25 -12.25 -8.02
CA VAL A 31 1.00 -13.55 -8.66
C VAL A 31 -0.39 -14.10 -8.33
N ARG A 32 -1.15 -13.41 -7.49
CA ARG A 32 -2.52 -13.79 -7.11
C ARG A 32 -3.44 -12.58 -7.13
N HIS A 33 -4.61 -12.75 -7.74
CA HIS A 33 -5.69 -11.76 -7.70
C HIS A 33 -6.95 -12.40 -7.12
N GLU A 34 -7.53 -11.75 -6.10
CA GLU A 34 -8.77 -12.16 -5.49
C GLU A 34 -9.89 -11.21 -5.89
N PHE A 35 -10.88 -11.72 -6.62
CA PHE A 35 -12.04 -10.95 -7.09
C PHE A 35 -13.09 -10.70 -6.00
N GLY A 36 -12.98 -11.40 -4.86
CA GLY A 36 -14.09 -11.44 -3.91
C GLY A 36 -15.31 -12.14 -4.52
N THR A 37 -16.50 -11.56 -4.40
CA THR A 37 -17.71 -12.12 -5.00
C THR A 37 -18.07 -11.39 -6.29
N LEU A 38 -18.02 -12.11 -7.41
CA LEU A 38 -18.52 -11.67 -8.71
C LEU A 38 -20.02 -11.97 -8.83
N LEU A 39 -20.72 -11.14 -9.58
CA LEU A 39 -22.08 -11.47 -9.99
C LEU A 39 -22.06 -12.50 -11.12
N TRP A 40 -23.01 -13.40 -11.10
CA TRP A 40 -23.26 -14.32 -12.18
C TRP A 40 -23.44 -13.59 -13.51
N HIS A 41 -22.78 -14.05 -14.56
CA HIS A 41 -22.68 -13.38 -15.87
C HIS A 41 -22.04 -11.97 -15.84
N ALA A 42 -21.30 -11.63 -14.82
CA ALA A 42 -20.52 -10.40 -14.77
C ALA A 42 -19.02 -10.75 -14.75
N PRO A 43 -18.32 -10.72 -15.89
CA PRO A 43 -16.91 -11.08 -15.97
C PRO A 43 -16.03 -10.20 -15.06
N GLY A 44 -15.05 -10.84 -14.41
CA GLY A 44 -14.04 -10.17 -13.63
C GLY A 44 -12.70 -10.08 -14.40
N LYS A 45 -12.08 -8.90 -14.48
CA LYS A 45 -10.79 -8.70 -15.13
C LYS A 45 -9.68 -8.42 -14.12
N ALA A 46 -8.62 -9.22 -14.17
CA ALA A 46 -7.38 -9.00 -13.43
C ALA A 46 -6.25 -8.58 -14.39
N THR A 47 -5.35 -7.73 -13.93
CA THR A 47 -4.15 -7.34 -14.67
C THR A 47 -2.93 -7.48 -13.78
N PHE A 48 -1.91 -8.16 -14.28
CA PHE A 48 -0.63 -8.40 -13.63
C PHE A 48 0.48 -7.69 -14.39
N LYS A 49 1.40 -7.07 -13.67
CA LYS A 49 2.62 -6.53 -14.28
C LYS A 49 3.73 -7.57 -14.21
N ILE A 50 4.43 -7.74 -15.31
CA ILE A 50 5.62 -8.56 -15.41
C ILE A 50 6.82 -7.65 -15.70
N PHE A 51 7.84 -7.70 -14.83
CA PHE A 51 9.04 -6.87 -14.92
C PHE A 51 10.19 -7.68 -15.49
N ASN A 52 10.96 -7.06 -16.37
CA ASN A 52 12.19 -7.62 -16.88
C ASN A 52 13.38 -7.10 -16.07
N ASP A 53 13.76 -7.83 -15.03
CA ASP A 53 14.93 -7.52 -14.21
C ASP A 53 16.21 -8.20 -14.76
N SER A 54 16.17 -8.77 -15.99
CA SER A 54 17.30 -9.38 -16.69
C SER A 54 18.06 -8.36 -17.56
N LYS A 55 19.18 -8.84 -18.17
CA LYS A 55 19.96 -8.05 -19.13
C LYS A 55 19.54 -8.26 -20.59
N GLU A 56 18.61 -9.19 -20.84
CA GLU A 56 18.14 -9.56 -22.18
C GLU A 56 16.65 -9.19 -22.34
N PRO A 57 16.18 -8.95 -23.57
CA PRO A 57 14.76 -8.71 -23.81
C PRO A 57 13.90 -9.88 -23.37
N LEU A 58 12.87 -9.62 -22.53
CA LEU A 58 11.89 -10.60 -22.07
C LEU A 58 10.74 -10.68 -23.08
N THR A 59 10.52 -11.85 -23.64
CA THR A 59 9.35 -12.11 -24.49
C THR A 59 8.40 -13.09 -23.80
N ILE A 60 7.13 -12.70 -23.68
CA ILE A 60 6.05 -13.59 -23.27
C ILE A 60 5.68 -14.41 -24.49
N LYS A 61 6.08 -15.70 -24.51
CA LYS A 61 5.86 -16.61 -25.63
C LYS A 61 4.40 -17.02 -25.75
N ASP A 62 3.81 -17.31 -24.59
CA ASP A 62 2.42 -17.78 -24.51
C ASP A 62 1.83 -17.62 -23.12
N VAL A 63 0.49 -17.57 -23.05
CA VAL A 63 -0.26 -17.49 -21.80
C VAL A 63 -1.45 -18.43 -21.88
N HIS A 64 -1.46 -19.47 -21.05
CA HIS A 64 -2.50 -20.49 -21.03
C HIS A 64 -3.33 -20.48 -19.74
N PRO A 65 -4.63 -20.20 -19.80
CA PRO A 65 -5.52 -20.44 -18.67
C PRO A 65 -5.80 -21.94 -18.52
N ASP A 66 -6.07 -22.38 -17.30
CA ASP A 66 -6.44 -23.77 -16.97
C ASP A 66 -7.86 -24.17 -17.37
N CYS A 67 -8.68 -23.22 -17.84
CA CYS A 67 -10.04 -23.45 -18.33
C CYS A 67 -10.43 -22.49 -19.47
N GLY A 68 -11.42 -22.90 -20.27
CA GLY A 68 -12.05 -22.03 -21.27
C GLY A 68 -12.86 -20.86 -20.70
N CYS A 69 -13.03 -20.82 -19.37
CA CYS A 69 -13.75 -19.80 -18.62
C CYS A 69 -12.92 -18.52 -18.37
N THR A 70 -11.67 -18.48 -18.87
CA THR A 70 -10.76 -17.33 -18.68
C THR A 70 -10.16 -16.94 -20.02
N LEU A 71 -10.45 -15.72 -20.45
CA LEU A 71 -9.80 -15.09 -21.60
C LEU A 71 -8.54 -14.36 -21.14
N VAL A 72 -7.44 -14.51 -21.92
CA VAL A 72 -6.16 -13.88 -21.60
C VAL A 72 -5.68 -13.01 -22.75
N ASP A 73 -5.01 -11.93 -22.38
CA ASP A 73 -4.26 -11.08 -23.31
C ASP A 73 -2.98 -10.58 -22.63
N TRP A 74 -1.93 -10.29 -23.40
CA TRP A 74 -0.64 -9.89 -22.85
C TRP A 74 0.17 -9.03 -23.81
N THR A 75 1.21 -8.37 -23.28
CA THR A 75 2.18 -7.60 -24.06
C THR A 75 2.89 -8.50 -25.06
N LYS A 76 2.70 -8.25 -26.36
CA LYS A 76 3.26 -9.06 -27.47
C LYS A 76 4.67 -8.64 -27.85
N ASN A 77 5.01 -7.38 -27.64
CA ASN A 77 6.35 -6.86 -27.93
C ASN A 77 7.35 -7.30 -26.87
N PRO A 78 8.64 -7.50 -27.23
CA PRO A 78 9.69 -7.76 -26.25
C PRO A 78 9.81 -6.62 -25.24
N ILE A 79 9.83 -6.96 -23.97
CA ILE A 79 9.98 -6.04 -22.83
C ILE A 79 11.48 -5.84 -22.61
N GLN A 80 11.97 -4.61 -22.72
CA GLN A 80 13.39 -4.31 -22.59
C GLN A 80 13.85 -4.45 -21.12
N PRO A 81 15.16 -4.64 -20.89
CA PRO A 81 15.72 -4.64 -19.53
C PRO A 81 15.30 -3.39 -18.74
N GLY A 82 14.78 -3.60 -17.52
CA GLY A 82 14.27 -2.54 -16.67
C GLY A 82 12.84 -2.09 -16.96
N GLU A 83 12.22 -2.56 -18.03
CA GLU A 83 10.83 -2.26 -18.39
C GLU A 83 9.86 -3.31 -17.87
N TYR A 84 8.57 -3.05 -18.05
CA TYR A 84 7.49 -3.96 -17.68
C TYR A 84 6.45 -4.12 -18.79
N GLY A 85 5.79 -5.27 -18.79
CA GLY A 85 4.64 -5.58 -19.61
C GLY A 85 3.43 -5.95 -18.76
N PHE A 86 2.33 -6.29 -19.42
CA PHE A 86 1.07 -6.65 -18.78
C PHE A 86 0.59 -8.02 -19.25
N ILE A 87 -0.06 -8.75 -18.32
CA ILE A 87 -0.90 -9.91 -18.61
C ILE A 87 -2.27 -9.60 -18.02
N SER A 88 -3.31 -9.62 -18.83
CA SER A 88 -4.68 -9.50 -18.38
C SER A 88 -5.40 -10.83 -18.51
N ALA A 89 -6.21 -11.16 -17.49
CA ALA A 89 -7.04 -12.36 -17.46
C ALA A 89 -8.47 -11.95 -17.11
N THR A 90 -9.43 -12.35 -17.93
CA THR A 90 -10.86 -12.07 -17.74
C THR A 90 -11.58 -13.38 -17.47
N PHE A 91 -12.08 -13.56 -16.25
CA PHE A 91 -12.88 -14.70 -15.84
C PHE A 91 -14.35 -14.43 -16.15
N ASP A 92 -15.04 -15.37 -16.79
CA ASP A 92 -16.41 -15.18 -17.36
C ASP A 92 -17.53 -15.13 -16.32
N ALA A 93 -17.32 -15.66 -15.13
CA ALA A 93 -18.32 -15.76 -14.05
C ALA A 93 -19.62 -16.52 -14.44
N GLU A 94 -19.51 -17.53 -15.31
CA GLU A 94 -20.67 -18.32 -15.80
C GLU A 94 -21.12 -19.38 -14.79
N LEU A 95 -20.24 -19.88 -13.92
CA LEU A 95 -20.53 -20.91 -12.94
C LEU A 95 -20.61 -20.35 -11.53
N LEU A 96 -21.73 -20.63 -10.85
CA LEU A 96 -21.93 -20.24 -9.45
C LEU A 96 -21.00 -21.02 -8.50
N GLY A 97 -20.58 -20.36 -7.42
CA GLY A 97 -19.77 -20.94 -6.36
C GLY A 97 -18.35 -20.42 -6.32
N HIS A 98 -17.53 -21.02 -5.48
CA HIS A 98 -16.12 -20.67 -5.32
C HIS A 98 -15.30 -21.13 -6.53
N PHE A 99 -14.34 -20.29 -6.94
CA PHE A 99 -13.40 -20.66 -7.99
C PHE A 99 -11.96 -20.29 -7.58
N GLU A 100 -11.04 -21.12 -8.04
CA GLU A 100 -9.60 -20.82 -8.09
C GLU A 100 -9.10 -21.30 -9.45
N LYS A 101 -8.51 -20.40 -10.24
CA LYS A 101 -8.04 -20.63 -11.59
C LYS A 101 -6.57 -20.24 -11.72
N GLN A 102 -5.84 -20.98 -12.55
CA GLN A 102 -4.44 -20.71 -12.82
C GLN A 102 -4.25 -20.27 -14.27
N VAL A 103 -3.31 -19.36 -14.46
CA VAL A 103 -2.85 -18.90 -15.78
C VAL A 103 -1.35 -19.15 -15.85
N ALA A 104 -0.93 -20.03 -16.74
CA ALA A 104 0.47 -20.34 -16.98
C ALA A 104 1.06 -19.35 -17.98
N VAL A 105 2.17 -18.69 -17.61
CA VAL A 105 2.87 -17.68 -18.41
C VAL A 105 4.22 -18.22 -18.84
N TYR A 106 4.42 -18.41 -20.14
CA TYR A 106 5.65 -18.92 -20.76
C TYR A 106 6.50 -17.76 -21.27
N THR A 107 7.78 -17.79 -20.95
CA THR A 107 8.72 -16.74 -21.39
C THR A 107 9.94 -17.33 -22.07
N ASN A 108 10.76 -16.47 -22.69
CA ASN A 108 12.05 -16.91 -23.26
C ASN A 108 13.16 -17.08 -22.20
N LEU A 109 13.01 -16.46 -21.02
CA LEU A 109 14.05 -16.45 -19.98
C LEU A 109 13.94 -17.62 -18.99
N LYS A 110 12.87 -18.41 -19.08
CA LYS A 110 12.65 -19.56 -18.18
C LYS A 110 11.90 -20.68 -18.91
N GLU A 111 12.36 -21.92 -18.77
CA GLU A 111 11.69 -23.09 -19.38
C GLU A 111 10.36 -23.42 -18.72
N LYS A 112 10.30 -23.35 -17.37
CA LYS A 112 9.06 -23.60 -16.63
C LYS A 112 8.18 -22.36 -16.60
N PRO A 113 6.85 -22.48 -16.77
CA PRO A 113 5.97 -21.36 -16.71
C PRO A 113 5.91 -20.73 -15.32
N PHE A 114 5.55 -19.47 -15.28
CA PHE A 114 5.07 -18.82 -14.06
C PHE A 114 3.56 -19.06 -13.96
N TYR A 115 3.04 -19.19 -12.74
CA TYR A 115 1.61 -19.36 -12.51
C TYR A 115 1.03 -18.14 -11.82
N LEU A 116 0.01 -17.56 -12.45
CA LEU A 116 -0.81 -16.50 -11.85
C LEU A 116 -2.11 -17.14 -11.37
N THR A 117 -2.59 -16.77 -10.20
CA THR A 117 -3.82 -17.33 -9.62
C THR A 117 -4.92 -16.30 -9.57
N LEU A 118 -6.11 -16.68 -10.05
CA LEU A 118 -7.36 -15.94 -9.93
C LEU A 118 -8.27 -16.70 -8.96
N SER A 119 -8.79 -16.02 -7.95
CA SER A 119 -9.71 -16.63 -6.98
C SER A 119 -10.89 -15.72 -6.67
N GLY A 120 -11.98 -16.33 -6.20
CA GLY A 120 -13.19 -15.61 -5.83
C GLY A 120 -14.39 -16.54 -5.71
N SER A 121 -15.56 -15.94 -5.69
CA SER A 121 -16.85 -16.65 -5.70
C SER A 121 -17.79 -15.98 -6.68
N VAL A 122 -18.65 -16.77 -7.34
CA VAL A 122 -19.73 -16.26 -8.19
C VAL A 122 -21.06 -16.52 -7.51
N ALA A 123 -21.88 -15.48 -7.39
CA ALA A 123 -23.21 -15.57 -6.78
C ALA A 123 -24.27 -14.92 -7.69
N GLN A 124 -25.49 -15.46 -7.66
CA GLN A 124 -26.63 -14.89 -8.41
C GLN A 124 -27.00 -13.49 -7.91
N THR A 125 -26.82 -13.26 -6.61
CA THR A 125 -27.06 -11.98 -5.97
C THR A 125 -25.90 -11.73 -5.02
N LEU A 126 -25.39 -10.49 -4.99
CA LEU A 126 -24.47 -10.09 -3.94
C LEU A 126 -25.29 -9.87 -2.66
N ASN A 127 -25.54 -10.93 -1.91
CA ASN A 127 -26.26 -10.84 -0.63
C ASN A 127 -25.55 -10.01 0.45
N SER A 128 -24.32 -9.60 0.19
CA SER A 128 -23.48 -8.81 1.08
C SER A 128 -23.55 -7.31 0.82
N GLY A 129 -24.34 -6.84 -0.13
CA GLY A 129 -24.25 -5.44 -0.58
C GLY A 129 -24.50 -4.39 0.48
N LYS A 130 -25.28 -4.66 1.50
CA LYS A 130 -25.68 -3.66 2.51
C LYS A 130 -25.06 -3.92 3.89
N THR A 131 -24.84 -5.17 4.27
CA THR A 131 -24.42 -5.55 5.63
C THR A 131 -22.95 -5.30 5.92
N ASP A 132 -22.10 -5.34 4.87
CA ASP A 132 -20.64 -5.21 4.99
C ASP A 132 -20.12 -3.81 4.66
N LEU A 133 -20.99 -2.88 4.24
CA LEU A 133 -20.64 -1.52 3.88
C LEU A 133 -21.19 -0.54 4.92
N PRO A 134 -20.37 -0.17 5.92
CA PRO A 134 -20.84 0.56 7.11
C PRO A 134 -21.13 2.03 6.85
N TYR A 135 -20.60 2.62 5.77
CA TYR A 135 -20.69 4.06 5.54
C TYR A 135 -21.79 4.37 4.54
N ARG A 136 -22.81 5.09 4.99
CA ARG A 136 -23.95 5.49 4.16
C ARG A 136 -23.82 6.92 3.70
N VAL A 137 -23.91 7.13 2.38
CA VAL A 137 -23.94 8.45 1.74
C VAL A 137 -25.19 8.53 0.86
N GLY A 138 -26.28 9.05 1.40
CA GLY A 138 -27.58 9.04 0.72
C GLY A 138 -28.04 7.60 0.44
N ASP A 139 -28.20 7.26 -0.84
CA ASP A 139 -28.55 5.94 -1.30
C ASP A 139 -27.35 5.01 -1.57
N LEU A 140 -26.14 5.55 -1.48
CA LEU A 140 -24.92 4.76 -1.60
C LEU A 140 -24.45 4.25 -0.22
N TYR A 141 -23.94 3.04 -0.20
CA TYR A 141 -23.17 2.47 0.89
C TYR A 141 -21.73 2.26 0.42
N LEU A 142 -20.76 2.63 1.25
CA LEU A 142 -19.32 2.51 0.98
C LEU A 142 -18.67 1.58 2.00
N GLU A 143 -17.63 0.90 1.57
CA GLU A 143 -16.79 0.04 2.41
C GLU A 143 -16.03 0.85 3.47
N THR A 144 -15.59 2.05 3.12
CA THR A 144 -14.81 2.93 3.99
C THR A 144 -15.12 4.39 3.72
N ASP A 145 -14.96 5.22 4.74
CA ASP A 145 -14.92 6.68 4.65
C ASP A 145 -13.47 7.22 4.72
N ASN A 146 -12.47 6.32 4.68
CA ASN A 146 -11.06 6.67 4.78
C ASN A 146 -10.21 5.79 3.87
N VAL A 147 -9.52 6.41 2.90
CA VAL A 147 -8.62 5.73 1.95
C VAL A 147 -7.19 6.15 2.25
N GLU A 148 -6.35 5.17 2.56
CA GLU A 148 -4.95 5.40 2.91
C GLU A 148 -4.02 4.85 1.83
N PHE A 149 -3.16 5.71 1.26
CA PHE A 149 -2.05 5.35 0.40
C PHE A 149 -0.78 5.40 1.23
N ASP A 150 -0.37 4.24 1.76
CA ASP A 150 0.84 4.11 2.57
C ASP A 150 2.05 3.74 1.73
N ASP A 151 3.23 4.18 2.19
CA ASP A 151 4.52 3.83 1.59
C ASP A 151 4.61 4.14 0.08
N VAL A 152 4.26 5.37 -0.26
CA VAL A 152 4.29 5.85 -1.64
C VAL A 152 5.63 6.54 -1.90
N TYR A 153 6.28 6.20 -3.00
CA TYR A 153 7.49 6.88 -3.48
C TYR A 153 7.17 7.79 -4.66
N ARG A 154 8.07 8.72 -4.96
CA ARG A 154 7.85 9.64 -6.07
C ARG A 154 7.90 8.87 -7.40
N GLY A 155 6.93 9.13 -8.29
CA GLY A 155 6.74 8.35 -9.53
C GLY A 155 5.71 7.23 -9.40
N ASP A 156 5.36 6.78 -8.18
CA ASP A 156 4.33 5.76 -7.98
C ASP A 156 2.94 6.26 -8.37
N ASN A 157 2.14 5.33 -8.88
CA ASN A 157 0.73 5.55 -9.19
C ASN A 157 -0.15 4.45 -8.56
N PRO A 158 -0.16 4.32 -7.21
CA PRO A 158 -0.93 3.29 -6.56
C PRO A 158 -2.44 3.51 -6.74
N VAL A 159 -3.16 2.39 -6.81
CA VAL A 159 -4.62 2.37 -6.92
C VAL A 159 -5.22 1.78 -5.66
N LYS A 160 -6.21 2.44 -5.09
CA LYS A 160 -7.06 1.91 -4.02
C LYS A 160 -8.47 1.71 -4.51
N GLU A 161 -9.04 0.57 -4.13
CA GLU A 161 -10.40 0.19 -4.44
C GLU A 161 -11.30 0.47 -3.24
N VAL A 162 -12.49 1.01 -3.50
CA VAL A 162 -13.56 1.20 -2.51
C VAL A 162 -14.84 0.59 -3.06
N ARG A 163 -15.34 -0.45 -2.41
CA ARG A 163 -16.63 -1.05 -2.77
C ARG A 163 -17.77 -0.10 -2.46
N VAL A 164 -18.72 -0.03 -3.38
CA VAL A 164 -19.94 0.78 -3.24
C VAL A 164 -21.17 -0.06 -3.58
N TYR A 165 -22.31 0.27 -2.97
CA TYR A 165 -23.60 -0.36 -3.24
C TYR A 165 -24.69 0.69 -3.36
N ASN A 166 -25.49 0.61 -4.39
CA ASN A 166 -26.65 1.48 -4.60
C ASN A 166 -27.91 0.85 -4.00
N SER A 167 -28.37 1.36 -2.88
CA SER A 167 -29.62 0.94 -2.23
C SER A 167 -30.85 1.70 -2.69
N GLY A 168 -30.65 2.71 -3.55
CA GLY A 168 -31.70 3.58 -4.05
C GLY A 168 -32.57 2.92 -5.12
N ARG A 169 -33.48 3.72 -5.65
CA ARG A 169 -34.42 3.30 -6.71
C ARG A 169 -33.97 3.76 -8.10
N GLN A 170 -32.95 4.60 -8.18
CA GLN A 170 -32.41 5.13 -9.42
C GLN A 170 -30.96 4.68 -9.63
N SER A 171 -30.58 4.58 -10.90
CA SER A 171 -29.16 4.35 -11.26
C SER A 171 -28.33 5.56 -10.88
N ILE A 172 -27.14 5.32 -10.36
CA ILE A 172 -26.20 6.35 -9.89
C ILE A 172 -24.88 6.20 -10.62
N THR A 173 -24.33 7.31 -11.16
CA THR A 173 -22.94 7.42 -11.56
C THR A 173 -22.19 8.08 -10.41
N PRO A 174 -21.40 7.34 -9.62
CA PRO A 174 -20.69 7.89 -8.48
C PRO A 174 -19.67 8.94 -8.95
N GLN A 175 -19.70 10.11 -8.35
CA GLN A 175 -18.76 11.19 -8.61
C GLN A 175 -18.17 11.69 -7.31
N LEU A 176 -16.89 12.06 -7.34
CA LEU A 176 -16.22 12.69 -6.22
C LEU A 176 -16.04 14.20 -6.48
N MET A 177 -16.55 15.01 -5.57
CA MET A 177 -16.37 16.44 -5.57
C MET A 177 -15.06 16.82 -4.85
N HIS A 178 -14.48 17.97 -5.22
CA HIS A 178 -13.23 18.51 -4.66
C HIS A 178 -12.03 17.58 -4.85
N LEU A 179 -12.00 16.84 -5.96
CA LEU A 179 -10.91 15.93 -6.28
C LEU A 179 -9.64 16.74 -6.58
N PRO A 180 -8.54 16.56 -5.81
CA PRO A 180 -7.29 17.25 -6.06
C PRO A 180 -6.60 16.70 -7.31
N LYS A 181 -5.71 17.48 -7.93
CA LYS A 181 -5.04 17.13 -9.20
C LYS A 181 -4.22 15.83 -9.12
N TYR A 182 -3.75 15.46 -7.93
CA TYR A 182 -2.98 14.24 -7.71
C TYR A 182 -3.84 12.98 -7.55
N LEU A 183 -5.18 13.10 -7.59
CA LEU A 183 -6.09 11.95 -7.53
C LEU A 183 -6.94 11.86 -8.80
N LYS A 184 -7.14 10.64 -9.27
CA LYS A 184 -8.12 10.28 -10.28
C LYS A 184 -9.08 9.25 -9.71
N VAL A 185 -10.33 9.28 -10.14
CA VAL A 185 -11.34 8.30 -9.76
C VAL A 185 -11.99 7.72 -11.01
N LEU A 186 -12.22 6.41 -10.97
CA LEU A 186 -12.98 5.67 -11.97
C LEU A 186 -14.00 4.80 -11.23
N SER A 187 -15.24 4.76 -11.72
CA SER A 187 -16.26 3.84 -11.23
C SER A 187 -16.43 2.64 -12.17
N GLU A 188 -16.50 1.46 -11.62
CA GLU A 188 -16.77 0.24 -12.37
C GLU A 188 -17.91 -0.55 -11.67
N PRO A 189 -19.07 -0.74 -12.33
CA PRO A 189 -19.45 -0.09 -13.59
C PRO A 189 -19.59 1.42 -13.45
N GLU A 190 -19.51 2.15 -14.55
CA GLU A 190 -19.68 3.61 -14.56
C GLU A 190 -21.03 4.01 -13.94
N VAL A 191 -22.08 3.23 -14.26
CA VAL A 191 -23.43 3.42 -13.74
C VAL A 191 -23.83 2.24 -12.86
N ILE A 192 -24.03 2.49 -11.57
CA ILE A 192 -24.47 1.48 -10.61
C ILE A 192 -26.01 1.48 -10.55
N ARG A 193 -26.63 0.39 -11.02
CA ARG A 193 -28.09 0.22 -11.02
C ARG A 193 -28.63 0.02 -9.60
N PRO A 194 -29.94 0.23 -9.36
CA PRO A 194 -30.60 -0.08 -8.10
C PRO A 194 -30.33 -1.52 -7.63
N GLY A 195 -29.97 -1.65 -6.34
CA GLY A 195 -29.69 -2.95 -5.74
C GLY A 195 -28.38 -3.62 -6.22
N ARG A 196 -27.49 -2.87 -6.86
CA ARG A 196 -26.22 -3.38 -7.39
C ARG A 196 -25.03 -2.74 -6.71
N SER A 197 -23.93 -3.48 -6.70
CA SER A 197 -22.63 -3.01 -6.24
C SER A 197 -21.76 -2.55 -7.41
N GLY A 198 -20.77 -1.73 -7.09
CA GLY A 198 -19.69 -1.31 -7.97
C GLY A 198 -18.42 -1.06 -7.16
N ARG A 199 -17.41 -0.54 -7.81
CA ARG A 199 -16.12 -0.18 -7.24
C ARG A 199 -15.70 1.20 -7.69
N LEU A 200 -15.15 1.96 -6.77
CA LEU A 200 -14.43 3.19 -7.06
C LEU A 200 -12.93 2.88 -7.02
N TYR A 201 -12.24 3.12 -8.10
CA TYR A 201 -10.79 3.02 -8.19
C TYR A 201 -10.20 4.41 -8.05
N LEU A 202 -9.49 4.65 -6.96
CA LEU A 202 -8.79 5.90 -6.71
C LEU A 202 -7.32 5.70 -7.05
N THR A 203 -6.83 6.41 -8.05
CA THR A 203 -5.42 6.40 -8.47
C THR A 203 -4.74 7.65 -7.95
N LEU A 204 -3.65 7.47 -7.20
CA LEU A 204 -2.80 8.55 -6.73
C LEU A 204 -1.64 8.75 -7.72
N ASN A 205 -1.41 9.99 -8.16
CA ASN A 205 -0.18 10.37 -8.84
C ASN A 205 0.76 11.04 -7.84
N SER A 206 1.79 10.31 -7.41
CA SER A 206 2.70 10.76 -6.37
C SER A 206 3.63 11.89 -6.81
N GLU A 207 3.88 12.06 -8.10
CA GLU A 207 4.69 13.18 -8.61
C GLU A 207 4.06 14.55 -8.30
N LEU A 208 2.73 14.58 -8.21
CA LEU A 208 1.98 15.80 -7.91
C LEU A 208 1.87 16.09 -6.41
N LEU A 209 2.35 15.20 -5.54
CA LEU A 209 2.47 15.47 -4.12
C LEU A 209 3.63 16.44 -3.87
N ARG A 210 3.38 17.51 -3.11
CA ARG A 210 4.36 18.60 -2.92
C ARG A 210 5.49 18.25 -1.95
N ASN A 211 5.13 17.63 -0.82
CA ASN A 211 6.04 17.44 0.30
C ASN A 211 6.13 15.97 0.69
N TYR A 212 7.29 15.54 1.18
CA TYR A 212 7.43 14.27 1.87
C TYR A 212 6.62 14.24 3.16
N GLY A 213 6.23 13.03 3.56
CA GLY A 213 5.37 12.78 4.71
C GLY A 213 3.89 12.74 4.33
N LEU A 214 3.04 13.09 5.29
CA LEU A 214 1.59 12.96 5.20
C LEU A 214 0.96 14.11 4.39
N THR A 215 0.23 13.74 3.37
CA THR A 215 -0.73 14.61 2.68
C THR A 215 -2.13 14.08 2.98
N GLN A 216 -3.02 14.95 3.43
CA GLN A 216 -4.43 14.62 3.69
C GLN A 216 -5.35 15.54 2.94
N THR A 217 -6.46 14.99 2.45
CA THR A 217 -7.53 15.75 1.81
C THR A 217 -8.87 15.10 2.06
N SER A 218 -9.92 15.88 2.05
CA SER A 218 -11.30 15.39 2.01
C SER A 218 -11.85 15.57 0.60
N VAL A 219 -12.37 14.49 0.04
CA VAL A 219 -13.22 14.51 -1.16
C VAL A 219 -14.63 14.14 -0.75
N TYR A 220 -15.62 14.42 -1.58
CA TYR A 220 -17.00 14.24 -1.18
C TYR A 220 -17.75 13.45 -2.25
N VAL A 221 -18.42 12.38 -1.82
CA VAL A 221 -19.23 11.55 -2.72
C VAL A 221 -20.50 12.34 -3.09
N SER A 222 -20.71 12.58 -4.38
CA SER A 222 -21.92 13.23 -4.86
C SER A 222 -23.08 12.24 -4.87
N ARG A 223 -24.19 12.60 -4.23
CA ARG A 223 -25.43 11.80 -4.18
C ARG A 223 -26.32 12.05 -5.39
N PHE A 224 -26.21 13.26 -5.97
CA PHE A 224 -26.98 13.73 -7.14
C PHE A 224 -26.31 14.97 -7.74
N ALA A 225 -26.70 15.33 -8.96
CA ALA A 225 -26.19 16.54 -9.61
C ALA A 225 -26.51 17.80 -8.80
N GLY A 226 -25.47 18.59 -8.49
CA GLY A 226 -25.59 19.81 -7.66
C GLY A 226 -25.59 19.56 -6.15
N ASP A 227 -25.16 18.39 -5.71
CA ASP A 227 -25.00 18.07 -4.28
C ASP A 227 -23.97 19.00 -3.60
N ARG A 228 -24.12 19.16 -2.30
CA ARG A 228 -23.24 20.01 -1.47
C ARG A 228 -22.34 19.15 -0.59
N VAL A 229 -21.14 19.67 -0.33
CA VAL A 229 -20.20 19.05 0.60
C VAL A 229 -20.72 19.11 2.04
N SER A 230 -20.61 18.00 2.75
CA SER A 230 -20.99 17.88 4.16
C SER A 230 -20.20 16.74 4.80
N ARG A 231 -20.26 16.62 6.11
CA ARG A 231 -19.67 15.47 6.83
C ARG A 231 -20.31 14.13 6.47
N ASP A 232 -21.55 14.14 5.97
CA ASP A 232 -22.29 12.93 5.66
C ASP A 232 -21.89 12.31 4.32
N ASN A 233 -21.20 13.06 3.46
CA ASN A 233 -20.69 12.57 2.19
C ASN A 233 -19.17 12.70 2.04
N GLU A 234 -18.47 12.94 3.16
CA GLU A 234 -17.02 13.07 3.21
C GLU A 234 -16.33 11.72 3.11
N LEU A 235 -15.33 11.65 2.25
CA LEU A 235 -14.37 10.57 2.13
C LEU A 235 -12.97 11.13 2.36
N ASN A 236 -12.33 10.70 3.43
CA ASN A 236 -11.00 11.14 3.79
C ASN A 236 -9.95 10.37 3.01
N ILE A 237 -8.98 11.07 2.46
CA ILE A 237 -7.87 10.48 1.72
C ILE A 237 -6.57 10.93 2.35
N SER A 238 -5.68 9.97 2.61
CA SER A 238 -4.33 10.23 3.07
C SER A 238 -3.30 9.52 2.22
N ALA A 239 -2.16 10.17 2.02
CA ALA A 239 -1.01 9.59 1.35
C ALA A 239 0.26 9.92 2.14
N THR A 240 1.13 8.94 2.32
CA THR A 240 2.43 9.12 2.97
C THR A 240 3.53 8.97 1.94
N LEU A 241 4.07 10.11 1.46
CA LEU A 241 5.18 10.14 0.52
C LEU A 241 6.50 9.98 1.27
N LEU A 242 7.21 8.90 0.97
CA LEU A 242 8.52 8.61 1.54
C LEU A 242 9.64 9.16 0.65
N PRO A 243 10.77 9.59 1.24
CA PRO A 243 11.96 9.91 0.46
C PRO A 243 12.53 8.61 -0.13
N GLU A 244 12.83 8.63 -1.41
CA GLU A 244 13.61 7.59 -2.06
C GLU A 244 15.08 7.85 -1.76
N GLN A 245 15.77 6.88 -1.22
CA GLN A 245 17.19 6.96 -0.89
C GLN A 245 17.86 5.65 -1.27
N GLU A 246 18.82 5.73 -2.16
CA GLU A 246 19.75 4.64 -2.42
C GLU A 246 20.91 4.73 -1.45
N TYR A 247 21.26 3.60 -0.84
CA TYR A 247 22.36 3.52 0.12
C TYR A 247 23.40 2.52 -0.38
N THR A 248 24.67 2.88 -0.27
CA THR A 248 25.78 1.93 -0.45
C THR A 248 25.92 1.05 0.80
N ASP A 249 26.58 -0.10 0.68
CA ASP A 249 26.84 -1.00 1.82
C ASP A 249 27.61 -0.30 2.94
N GLU A 250 28.54 0.60 2.61
CA GLU A 250 29.28 1.42 3.57
C GLU A 250 28.32 2.37 4.32
N GLN A 251 27.41 3.03 3.62
CA GLN A 251 26.41 3.90 4.23
C GLN A 251 25.45 3.14 5.12
N LEU A 252 25.05 1.92 4.73
CA LEU A 252 24.20 1.04 5.55
C LEU A 252 24.91 0.61 6.83
N SER A 253 26.21 0.29 6.76
CA SER A 253 27.01 -0.15 7.92
C SER A 253 27.18 0.94 8.97
N THR A 254 27.13 2.21 8.58
CA THR A 254 27.28 3.39 9.44
C THR A 254 25.98 4.17 9.63
N ALA A 255 24.86 3.65 9.17
CA ALA A 255 23.57 4.34 9.14
C ALA A 255 23.09 4.78 10.53
N PRO A 256 22.25 5.81 10.60
CA PRO A 256 21.48 6.11 11.80
C PRO A 256 20.48 4.97 12.06
N SER A 257 20.10 4.77 13.33
CA SER A 257 19.10 3.80 13.72
C SER A 257 18.12 4.41 14.71
N ALA A 258 16.86 4.49 14.31
CA ALA A 258 15.79 5.08 15.11
C ALA A 258 15.15 4.03 16.03
N VAL A 259 15.37 4.16 17.32
CA VAL A 259 14.73 3.31 18.34
C VAL A 259 13.72 4.16 19.12
N ILE A 260 12.48 3.69 19.18
CA ILE A 260 11.39 4.30 19.89
C ILE A 260 10.95 3.39 21.06
N ASP A 261 10.69 3.96 22.22
CA ASP A 261 10.31 3.18 23.41
C ASP A 261 8.86 2.68 23.39
N SER A 262 8.00 3.33 22.60
CA SER A 262 6.61 2.86 22.41
C SER A 262 6.02 3.35 21.10
N THR A 263 5.36 2.46 20.37
CA THR A 263 4.56 2.76 19.17
C THR A 263 3.05 2.87 19.46
N THR A 264 2.64 2.72 20.73
CA THR A 264 1.24 2.86 21.15
C THR A 264 1.16 3.68 22.44
N ILE A 265 0.35 4.73 22.41
CA ILE A 265 0.16 5.64 23.54
C ILE A 265 -1.30 5.67 23.95
N HIS A 266 -1.52 5.48 25.25
CA HIS A 266 -2.85 5.52 25.85
C HIS A 266 -3.09 6.84 26.57
N PHE A 267 -4.23 7.49 26.25
CA PHE A 267 -4.79 8.59 27.01
C PHE A 267 -6.07 8.12 27.68
N ASN A 268 -6.18 8.39 29.00
CA ASN A 268 -7.38 8.10 29.79
C ASN A 268 -7.81 9.39 30.47
N PHE A 269 -8.97 9.90 30.08
CA PHE A 269 -9.46 11.17 30.57
C PHE A 269 -10.27 11.06 31.88
N ASN A 270 -10.89 9.91 32.16
CA ASN A 270 -11.67 9.66 33.39
C ASN A 270 -12.58 10.85 33.75
N GLY A 271 -13.30 11.39 32.78
CA GLY A 271 -14.15 12.58 32.96
C GLY A 271 -13.42 13.93 33.00
N SER A 272 -12.09 13.97 32.93
CA SER A 272 -11.34 15.23 32.88
C SER A 272 -11.53 15.95 31.54
N THR A 273 -11.72 17.26 31.60
CA THR A 273 -11.78 18.14 30.43
C THR A 273 -10.42 18.72 30.03
N LYS A 274 -9.39 18.49 30.82
CA LYS A 274 -8.06 19.06 30.60
C LYS A 274 -7.28 18.30 29.56
N ARG A 275 -6.48 19.03 28.76
CA ARG A 275 -5.52 18.47 27.82
C ARG A 275 -4.48 17.63 28.54
N GLN A 276 -4.23 16.43 28.06
CA GLN A 276 -3.19 15.54 28.57
C GLN A 276 -1.99 15.50 27.65
N LYS A 277 -0.81 15.22 28.24
CA LYS A 277 0.46 15.04 27.54
C LYS A 277 1.07 13.68 27.89
N ARG A 278 1.75 13.09 26.90
CA ARG A 278 2.57 11.88 27.07
C ARG A 278 3.90 12.12 26.36
N GLU A 279 4.94 11.49 26.84
CA GLU A 279 6.28 11.56 26.25
C GLU A 279 6.67 10.17 25.76
N VAL A 280 7.33 10.14 24.60
CA VAL A 280 7.91 8.95 23.98
C VAL A 280 9.35 9.27 23.69
N LYS A 281 10.25 8.36 24.04
CA LYS A 281 11.69 8.55 23.81
C LYS A 281 12.05 8.08 22.40
N LEU A 282 12.75 8.93 21.66
CA LEU A 282 13.40 8.59 20.40
C LEU A 282 14.90 8.62 20.62
N THR A 283 15.57 7.49 20.37
CA THR A 283 17.01 7.33 20.52
C THR A 283 17.65 7.01 19.17
N ASN A 284 18.76 7.62 18.88
CA ASN A 284 19.62 7.21 17.78
C ASN A 284 20.58 6.13 18.27
N ALA A 285 20.31 4.88 17.94
CA ALA A 285 21.18 3.73 18.24
C ALA A 285 22.22 3.44 17.14
N GLY A 286 22.21 4.21 16.04
CA GLY A 286 23.13 4.05 14.91
C GLY A 286 24.42 4.86 15.08
N LEU A 287 25.23 4.84 14.02
CA LEU A 287 26.59 5.46 14.02
C LEU A 287 26.63 6.83 13.35
N SER A 288 25.61 7.20 12.57
CA SER A 288 25.46 8.50 11.92
C SER A 288 24.33 9.33 12.55
N PRO A 289 24.28 10.64 12.33
CA PRO A 289 23.20 11.48 12.84
C PRO A 289 21.82 11.06 12.33
N LEU A 290 20.88 10.81 13.25
CA LEU A 290 19.47 10.55 12.93
C LEU A 290 18.74 11.88 12.75
N VAL A 291 18.11 12.06 11.60
CA VAL A 291 17.35 13.26 11.25
C VAL A 291 15.87 12.95 11.15
N VAL A 292 15.04 13.66 11.89
CA VAL A 292 13.57 13.63 11.76
C VAL A 292 13.17 14.68 10.71
N THR A 293 12.93 14.25 9.47
CA THR A 293 12.60 15.11 8.33
C THR A 293 11.16 15.59 8.37
N ALA A 294 10.23 14.72 8.78
CA ALA A 294 8.84 15.10 9.02
C ALA A 294 8.34 14.59 10.37
N LEU A 295 7.50 15.41 11.02
CA LEU A 295 6.81 15.07 12.25
C LEU A 295 5.38 15.63 12.14
N GLN A 296 4.40 14.77 11.96
CA GLN A 296 3.05 15.15 11.59
C GLN A 296 2.02 14.34 12.39
N VAL A 297 0.78 14.81 12.40
CA VAL A 297 -0.36 14.13 13.02
C VAL A 297 -1.43 13.86 11.99
N TYR A 298 -2.05 12.69 12.04
CA TYR A 298 -3.17 12.31 11.15
C TYR A 298 -4.48 12.99 11.52
N ASN A 299 -4.60 13.53 12.71
CA ASN A 299 -5.88 13.99 13.25
C ASN A 299 -5.79 15.41 13.81
N PRO A 300 -6.76 16.26 13.54
CA PRO A 300 -6.91 17.53 14.25
C PRO A 300 -7.15 17.25 15.74
N GLY A 301 -6.59 18.09 16.61
CA GLY A 301 -6.69 17.91 18.06
C GLY A 301 -5.58 17.09 18.71
N LEU A 302 -4.79 16.34 17.93
CA LEU A 302 -3.47 15.88 18.36
C LEU A 302 -2.44 16.96 18.11
N SER A 303 -1.42 17.01 18.94
CA SER A 303 -0.21 17.76 18.64
C SER A 303 1.02 16.96 19.05
N VAL A 304 2.09 17.09 18.28
CA VAL A 304 3.37 16.45 18.53
C VAL A 304 4.49 17.47 18.38
N SER A 305 5.49 17.34 19.21
CA SER A 305 6.71 18.16 19.10
C SER A 305 7.93 17.39 19.60
N ILE A 306 9.09 17.73 19.04
CA ILE A 306 10.40 17.27 19.48
C ILE A 306 11.31 18.49 19.61
N ARG A 307 12.23 18.48 20.56
CA ARG A 307 13.13 19.62 20.77
C ARG A 307 14.24 19.66 19.73
N LYS A 308 14.82 18.49 19.43
CA LYS A 308 15.91 18.35 18.45
C LYS A 308 15.45 17.43 17.33
N ARG A 309 15.50 17.92 16.10
CA ARG A 309 15.20 17.10 14.92
C ARG A 309 16.41 16.29 14.44
N THR A 310 17.60 16.58 14.94
CA THR A 310 18.83 15.83 14.66
C THR A 310 19.39 15.29 15.95
N LEU A 311 19.56 13.98 16.05
CA LEU A 311 20.12 13.26 17.18
C LEU A 311 21.46 12.67 16.77
N LYS A 312 22.53 13.00 17.55
CA LYS A 312 23.85 12.37 17.39
C LYS A 312 23.77 10.89 17.78
N PRO A 313 24.75 10.05 17.36
CA PRO A 313 24.87 8.68 17.85
C PRO A 313 24.75 8.58 19.37
N GLY A 314 23.94 7.65 19.86
CA GLY A 314 23.63 7.46 21.28
C GLY A 314 22.73 8.52 21.92
N GLN A 315 22.36 9.57 21.20
CA GLN A 315 21.52 10.64 21.78
C GLN A 315 20.05 10.27 21.79
N THR A 316 19.36 10.63 22.88
CA THR A 316 17.91 10.49 23.06
C THR A 316 17.27 11.87 23.17
N ASP A 317 16.08 12.04 22.57
CA ASP A 317 15.16 13.16 22.83
C ASP A 317 13.73 12.65 23.02
N LYS A 318 12.83 13.51 23.49
CA LYS A 318 11.47 13.17 23.83
C LYS A 318 10.49 13.78 22.83
N LEU A 319 9.68 12.93 22.22
CA LEU A 319 8.49 13.33 21.52
C LEU A 319 7.41 13.66 22.54
N LYS A 320 6.90 14.87 22.52
CA LYS A 320 5.81 15.32 23.38
C LYS A 320 4.52 15.28 22.59
N ILE A 321 3.64 14.33 22.91
CA ILE A 321 2.35 14.13 22.28
C ILE A 321 1.26 14.61 23.22
N SER A 322 0.33 15.43 22.75
CA SER A 322 -0.80 15.88 23.56
C SER A 322 -2.12 15.88 22.80
N THR A 323 -3.20 15.66 23.55
CA THR A 323 -4.57 15.65 23.03
C THR A 323 -5.55 16.13 24.09
N SER A 324 -6.77 16.51 23.66
CA SER A 324 -7.87 16.94 24.51
C SER A 324 -9.04 15.95 24.43
N PRO A 325 -9.94 15.92 25.45
CA PRO A 325 -11.11 15.06 25.45
C PRO A 325 -12.07 15.31 24.27
N THR A 326 -12.12 16.55 23.75
CA THR A 326 -12.96 16.94 22.61
C THR A 326 -12.62 16.17 21.33
N ASN A 327 -11.44 15.58 21.27
CA ASN A 327 -11.01 14.74 20.15
C ASN A 327 -11.62 13.32 20.15
N GLN A 328 -12.45 12.97 21.13
CA GLN A 328 -13.07 11.65 21.24
C GLN A 328 -14.08 11.36 20.11
N GLY A 329 -14.73 12.38 19.56
CA GLY A 329 -15.70 12.25 18.47
C GLY A 329 -15.11 12.05 17.07
N PHE A 330 -13.78 12.06 16.96
CA PHE A 330 -13.13 11.86 15.66
C PHE A 330 -13.26 10.40 15.21
N LYS A 331 -13.80 10.22 14.00
CA LYS A 331 -13.81 8.94 13.30
C LYS A 331 -12.46 8.75 12.60
N GLY A 332 -11.86 7.59 12.69
CA GLY A 332 -10.58 7.28 12.07
C GLY A 332 -9.46 7.00 13.08
N ARG A 333 -8.33 6.54 12.57
CA ARG A 333 -7.16 6.18 13.37
C ARG A 333 -6.41 7.42 13.80
N ARG A 334 -6.11 7.53 15.10
CA ARG A 334 -5.31 8.63 15.66
C ARG A 334 -3.85 8.22 15.66
N ARG A 335 -3.05 8.93 14.88
CA ARG A 335 -1.64 8.57 14.69
C ARG A 335 -0.74 9.78 14.66
N VAL A 336 0.49 9.56 15.06
CA VAL A 336 1.63 10.44 14.82
C VAL A 336 2.55 9.77 13.81
N LEU A 337 3.00 10.53 12.81
CA LEU A 337 3.94 10.11 11.78
C LEU A 337 5.29 10.78 12.01
N LEU A 338 6.36 10.00 12.01
CA LEU A 338 7.72 10.47 11.86
C LEU A 338 8.29 9.93 10.55
N ILE A 339 8.95 10.79 9.80
CA ILE A 339 9.83 10.38 8.69
C ILE A 339 11.26 10.65 9.12
N THR A 340 12.13 9.67 8.95
CA THR A 340 13.54 9.72 9.37
C THR A 340 14.45 9.36 8.20
N ASN A 341 15.76 9.59 8.39
CA ASN A 341 16.79 9.11 7.47
C ASN A 341 17.39 7.76 7.89
N ASP A 342 16.71 7.01 8.76
CA ASP A 342 17.05 5.61 9.06
C ASP A 342 16.64 4.72 7.89
N PRO A 343 17.57 4.03 7.21
CA PRO A 343 17.24 3.16 6.09
C PRO A 343 16.31 2.01 6.44
N ALA A 344 16.42 1.49 7.66
CA ALA A 344 15.61 0.37 8.14
C ALA A 344 14.22 0.84 8.62
N ASN A 345 14.12 2.08 9.12
CA ASN A 345 12.88 2.65 9.67
C ASN A 345 12.64 4.08 9.14
N PRO A 346 12.46 4.26 7.82
CA PRO A 346 12.24 5.58 7.23
C PRO A 346 10.89 6.18 7.67
N LYS A 347 9.93 5.33 8.05
CA LYS A 347 8.62 5.70 8.55
C LYS A 347 8.34 5.05 9.90
N ILE A 348 7.99 5.86 10.90
CA ILE A 348 7.55 5.40 12.22
C ILE A 348 6.16 5.95 12.49
N ILE A 349 5.23 5.06 12.82
CA ILE A 349 3.87 5.39 13.21
C ILE A 349 3.70 5.15 14.71
N ILE A 350 3.11 6.11 15.42
CA ILE A 350 2.69 5.97 16.81
C ILE A 350 1.18 6.03 16.87
N ASP A 351 0.54 4.94 17.25
CA ASP A 351 -0.90 4.85 17.43
C ASP A 351 -1.32 5.48 18.77
N ILE A 352 -2.39 6.27 18.73
CA ILE A 352 -2.93 6.96 19.90
C ILE A 352 -4.30 6.39 20.24
N ILE A 353 -4.39 5.76 21.40
CA ILE A 353 -5.60 5.17 21.92
C ILE A 353 -6.17 6.09 23.01
N ILE A 354 -7.40 6.56 22.82
CA ILE A 354 -8.11 7.41 23.78
C ILE A 354 -9.23 6.56 24.40
N LYS A 355 -9.11 6.29 25.71
CA LYS A 355 -10.17 5.68 26.51
C LYS A 355 -11.02 6.77 27.17
N LYS A 356 -12.33 6.52 27.21
CA LYS A 356 -13.29 7.37 27.89
C LYS A 356 -13.11 7.32 29.40
#